data_b8423b05e336c67262ea60ea34ca5990
#
_entry.id   b8423b05e336c67262ea60ea34ca5990
#
_cell.length_a   1.000
_cell.length_b   1.000
_cell.length_c   1.000
_cell.angle_alpha   90.00
_cell.angle_beta   90.00
_cell.angle_gamma   90.00
#
_symmetry.space_group_name_H-M   'P 1'
#
loop_
_entity.id
_entity.type
_entity.pdbx_description
1 polymer ?
#
loop_
_entity_poly.entity_id
_entity_poly.type
_entity_poly.pdbx_seq_one_letter_code
_entity_poly.pdbx_strand_id
1 'polypeptide(L)'
;MLIVRSRLFDVLFGIWTLLQSPFIPALALLQRPGLTRAAIRFWTGGVLGLSHRILGLRLQEEGIENKHLEAPCIYVCNHQSTWETLAFNQLVPDICIVAKQELRKIPVFGWFLGHAPMILIDRSGGGRAMAAMISEARREVARGRSILIFPEGTRGHA
;
A
#
# COMPACT_ATOMS: atom_id res chain seq x y z
N MET A 1 -11.17 -23.36 15.36
CA MET A 1 -10.17 -23.36 14.25
C MET A 1 -9.86 -21.95 13.71
N LEU A 2 -10.83 -21.07 13.44
CA LEU A 2 -10.59 -19.72 12.92
C LEU A 2 -9.70 -18.87 13.84
N ILE A 3 -9.97 -18.84 15.15
CA ILE A 3 -9.19 -18.05 16.12
C ILE A 3 -7.70 -18.46 16.13
N VAL A 4 -7.42 -19.77 16.08
CA VAL A 4 -6.03 -20.27 16.08
C VAL A 4 -5.31 -19.83 14.80
N ARG A 5 -5.98 -19.93 13.63
CA ARG A 5 -5.41 -19.49 12.35
C ARG A 5 -5.17 -17.98 12.34
N SER A 6 -6.11 -17.20 12.88
CA SER A 6 -5.96 -15.74 13.00
C SER A 6 -4.76 -15.37 13.89
N ARG A 7 -4.63 -16.01 15.08
CA ARG A 7 -3.48 -15.76 15.97
C ARG A 7 -2.15 -16.18 15.35
N LEU A 8 -2.13 -17.32 14.66
CA LEU A 8 -0.95 -17.77 13.93
C LEU A 8 -0.55 -16.74 12.83
N PHE A 9 -1.55 -16.24 12.09
CA PHE A 9 -1.32 -15.20 11.11
C PHE A 9 -0.75 -13.93 11.75
N ASP A 10 -1.33 -13.44 12.85
CA ASP A 10 -0.88 -12.24 13.54
C ASP A 10 0.59 -12.35 13.98
N VAL A 11 0.97 -13.50 14.56
CA VAL A 11 2.35 -13.75 14.98
C VAL A 11 3.30 -13.78 13.79
N LEU A 12 2.98 -14.54 12.74
CA LEU A 12 3.85 -14.67 11.57
C LEU A 12 3.91 -13.37 10.76
N PHE A 13 2.82 -12.61 10.67
CA PHE A 13 2.79 -11.27 10.10
C PHE A 13 3.71 -10.32 10.87
N GLY A 14 3.65 -10.36 12.22
CA GLY A 14 4.53 -9.56 13.07
C GLY A 14 6.00 -9.90 12.86
N ILE A 15 6.36 -11.18 12.89
CA ILE A 15 7.73 -11.65 12.64
C ILE A 15 8.20 -11.22 11.23
N TRP A 16 7.39 -11.47 10.21
CA TRP A 16 7.72 -11.10 8.83
C TRP A 16 7.96 -9.59 8.69
N THR A 17 7.07 -8.78 9.27
CA THR A 17 7.19 -7.32 9.23
C THR A 17 8.42 -6.84 10.00
N LEU A 18 8.71 -7.41 11.16
CA LEU A 18 9.89 -7.05 11.96
C LEU A 18 11.19 -7.38 11.23
N LEU A 19 11.29 -8.54 10.60
CA LEU A 19 12.45 -8.94 9.81
C LEU A 19 12.69 -8.02 8.60
N GLN A 20 11.63 -7.50 7.98
CA GLN A 20 11.72 -6.62 6.81
C GLN A 20 11.87 -5.13 7.18
N SER A 21 11.51 -4.76 8.42
CA SER A 21 11.47 -3.36 8.84
C SER A 21 12.76 -2.57 8.65
N PRO A 22 14.00 -3.10 8.81
CA PRO A 22 15.21 -2.33 8.61
C PRO A 22 15.57 -2.13 7.13
N PHE A 23 15.13 -3.00 6.22
CA PHE A 23 15.57 -2.98 4.82
C PHE A 23 15.00 -1.81 4.03
N ILE A 24 13.71 -1.53 4.15
CA ILE A 24 13.05 -0.48 3.36
C ILE A 24 13.64 0.90 3.65
N PRO A 25 13.78 1.34 4.91
CA PRO A 25 14.41 2.61 5.21
C PRO A 25 15.90 2.66 4.87
N ALA A 26 16.62 1.56 5.07
CA ALA A 26 18.03 1.49 4.66
C ALA A 26 18.20 1.71 3.15
N LEU A 27 17.35 1.07 2.33
CA LEU A 27 17.34 1.25 0.88
C LEU A 27 16.87 2.65 0.46
N ALA A 28 15.94 3.24 1.22
CA ALA A 28 15.50 4.61 0.98
C ALA A 28 16.61 5.63 1.30
N LEU A 29 17.35 5.44 2.40
CA LEU A 29 18.52 6.26 2.75
C LEU A 29 19.64 6.15 1.71
N LEU A 30 19.80 4.99 1.09
CA LEU A 30 20.75 4.76 0.00
C LEU A 30 20.27 5.38 -1.33
N GLN A 31 19.12 6.07 -1.35
CA GLN A 31 18.51 6.67 -2.54
C GLN A 31 18.37 5.69 -3.71
N ARG A 32 18.01 4.46 -3.42
CA ARG A 32 17.78 3.38 -4.39
C ARG A 32 16.29 3.09 -4.57
N PRO A 33 15.51 3.97 -5.24
CA PRO A 33 14.06 3.87 -5.30
C PRO A 33 13.56 2.55 -5.92
N GLY A 34 14.29 2.01 -6.89
CA GLY A 34 13.97 0.70 -7.49
C GLY A 34 14.05 -0.44 -6.48
N LEU A 35 15.12 -0.48 -5.68
CA LEU A 35 15.30 -1.50 -4.63
C LEU A 35 14.29 -1.31 -3.48
N THR A 36 13.99 -0.06 -3.12
CA THR A 36 12.95 0.24 -2.11
C THR A 36 11.60 -0.31 -2.56
N ARG A 37 11.21 -0.08 -3.82
CA ARG A 37 9.97 -0.65 -4.39
C ARG A 37 9.98 -2.18 -4.40
N ALA A 38 11.09 -2.78 -4.82
CA ALA A 38 11.24 -4.24 -4.81
C ALA A 38 11.09 -4.81 -3.39
N ALA A 39 11.67 -4.17 -2.38
CA ALA A 39 11.52 -4.57 -0.98
C ALA A 39 10.08 -4.45 -0.49
N ILE A 40 9.37 -3.36 -0.85
CA ILE A 40 7.94 -3.20 -0.53
C ILE A 40 7.11 -4.31 -1.18
N ARG A 41 7.34 -4.60 -2.45
CA ARG A 41 6.65 -5.69 -3.16
C ARG A 41 6.97 -7.05 -2.55
N PHE A 42 8.22 -7.29 -2.16
CA PHE A 42 8.60 -8.52 -1.49
C PHE A 42 7.89 -8.67 -0.13
N TRP A 43 7.84 -7.60 0.65
CA TRP A 43 7.12 -7.60 1.93
C TRP A 43 5.61 -7.83 1.74
N THR A 44 4.95 -7.08 0.85
CA THR A 44 3.51 -7.23 0.58
C THR A 44 3.18 -8.61 0.01
N GLY A 45 4.03 -9.14 -0.88
CA GLY A 45 3.88 -10.49 -1.42
C GLY A 45 3.96 -11.58 -0.35
N GLY A 46 4.88 -11.42 0.61
CA GLY A 46 4.97 -12.31 1.77
C GLY A 46 3.72 -12.27 2.65
N VAL A 47 3.19 -11.08 2.93
CA VAL A 47 1.95 -10.91 3.70
C VAL A 47 0.76 -11.57 3.00
N LEU A 48 0.60 -11.34 1.70
CA LEU A 48 -0.47 -11.96 0.90
C LEU A 48 -0.29 -13.49 0.85
N GLY A 49 0.94 -13.98 0.73
CA GLY A 49 1.25 -15.41 0.78
C GLY A 49 0.89 -16.05 2.13
N LEU A 50 1.17 -15.37 3.25
CA LEU A 50 0.76 -15.80 4.58
C LEU A 50 -0.78 -15.79 4.71
N SER A 51 -1.43 -14.72 4.24
CA SER A 51 -2.90 -14.61 4.22
C SER A 51 -3.53 -15.77 3.44
N HIS A 52 -2.96 -16.11 2.29
CA HIS A 52 -3.44 -17.23 1.49
C HIS A 52 -3.28 -18.57 2.21
N ARG A 53 -2.08 -18.87 2.73
CA ARG A 53 -1.77 -20.18 3.33
C ARG A 53 -2.47 -20.40 4.68
N ILE A 54 -2.59 -19.34 5.48
CA ILE A 54 -3.10 -19.46 6.86
C ILE A 54 -4.59 -19.16 6.92
N LEU A 55 -5.03 -18.06 6.27
CA LEU A 55 -6.41 -17.61 6.34
C LEU A 55 -7.27 -18.12 5.18
N GLY A 56 -6.64 -18.62 4.09
CA GLY A 56 -7.32 -19.07 2.90
C GLY A 56 -7.80 -17.94 1.98
N LEU A 57 -7.33 -16.69 2.22
CA LEU A 57 -7.69 -15.56 1.38
C LEU A 57 -6.97 -15.67 0.03
N ARG A 58 -7.71 -15.54 -1.05
CA ARG A 58 -7.17 -15.61 -2.41
C ARG A 58 -7.37 -14.29 -3.12
N LEU A 59 -6.35 -13.85 -3.84
CA LEU A 59 -6.48 -12.78 -4.82
C LEU A 59 -7.02 -13.41 -6.11
N GLN A 60 -8.15 -12.91 -6.57
CA GLN A 60 -8.70 -13.22 -7.89
C GLN A 60 -8.83 -11.91 -8.65
N GLU A 61 -8.30 -11.86 -9.86
CA GLU A 61 -8.36 -10.70 -10.73
C GLU A 61 -9.22 -11.07 -11.95
N GLU A 62 -10.26 -10.28 -12.19
CA GLU A 62 -11.14 -10.41 -13.33
C GLU A 62 -11.04 -9.14 -14.19
N GLY A 63 -11.25 -9.26 -15.49
CA GLY A 63 -11.14 -8.12 -16.41
C GLY A 63 -9.71 -7.64 -16.61
N ILE A 64 -8.73 -8.54 -16.58
CA ILE A 64 -7.30 -8.23 -16.73
C ILE A 64 -7.03 -7.47 -18.04
N GLU A 65 -7.81 -7.74 -19.08
CA GLU A 65 -7.76 -7.08 -20.39
C GLU A 65 -8.05 -5.58 -20.33
N ASN A 66 -8.74 -5.12 -19.27
CA ASN A 66 -9.05 -3.69 -19.05
C ASN A 66 -7.95 -2.96 -18.26
N LYS A 67 -6.90 -3.67 -17.87
CA LYS A 67 -5.83 -3.14 -17.03
C LYS A 67 -4.77 -2.45 -17.88
N HIS A 68 -4.69 -1.14 -17.74
CA HIS A 68 -3.70 -0.33 -18.42
C HIS A 68 -2.40 -0.28 -17.58
N LEU A 69 -1.37 -1.02 -17.98
CA LEU A 69 -0.06 -1.03 -17.33
C LEU A 69 1.02 -0.28 -18.11
N GLU A 70 0.71 0.12 -19.33
CA GLU A 70 1.67 0.78 -20.26
C GLU A 70 1.88 2.26 -19.96
N ALA A 71 0.92 2.88 -19.28
CA ALA A 71 0.97 4.29 -18.90
C ALA A 71 0.43 4.48 -17.47
N PRO A 72 0.84 5.55 -16.78
CA PRO A 72 0.28 5.87 -15.46
C PRO A 72 -1.22 6.09 -15.51
N CYS A 73 -1.95 5.42 -14.60
CA CYS A 73 -3.41 5.51 -14.48
C CYS A 73 -3.80 5.92 -13.06
N ILE A 74 -5.03 6.41 -12.90
CA ILE A 74 -5.66 6.57 -11.60
C ILE A 74 -6.59 5.39 -11.39
N TYR A 75 -6.26 4.56 -10.41
CA TYR A 75 -7.11 3.46 -9.95
C TYR A 75 -8.00 3.96 -8.83
N VAL A 76 -9.30 3.76 -8.98
CA VAL A 76 -10.32 4.11 -7.99
C VAL A 76 -10.90 2.80 -7.48
N CYS A 77 -10.80 2.57 -6.17
CA CYS A 77 -11.22 1.32 -5.56
C CYS A 77 -12.02 1.58 -4.29
N ASN A 78 -13.00 0.73 -4.01
CA ASN A 78 -13.70 0.71 -2.74
C ASN A 78 -12.74 0.26 -1.63
N HIS A 79 -12.82 0.89 -0.44
CA HIS A 79 -11.95 0.58 0.68
C HIS A 79 -12.69 -0.23 1.74
N GLN A 80 -12.54 -1.56 1.70
CA GLN A 80 -13.18 -2.47 2.64
C GLN A 80 -12.22 -2.92 3.76
N SER A 81 -10.94 -3.12 3.42
CA SER A 81 -9.94 -3.62 4.38
C SER A 81 -8.54 -3.04 4.09
N THR A 82 -7.54 -3.46 4.83
CA THR A 82 -6.14 -3.16 4.51
C THR A 82 -5.60 -4.09 3.42
N TRP A 83 -6.28 -5.20 3.16
CA TRP A 83 -5.80 -6.25 2.28
C TRP A 83 -5.68 -5.79 0.82
N GLU A 84 -6.68 -5.05 0.31
CA GLU A 84 -6.63 -4.49 -1.05
C GLU A 84 -5.47 -3.51 -1.24
N THR A 85 -5.13 -2.73 -0.20
CA THR A 85 -3.97 -1.83 -0.23
C THR A 85 -2.66 -2.61 -0.46
N LEU A 86 -2.53 -3.78 0.17
CA LEU A 86 -1.38 -4.67 -0.04
C LEU A 86 -1.43 -5.33 -1.42
N ALA A 87 -2.62 -5.78 -1.84
CA ALA A 87 -2.82 -6.44 -3.12
C ALA A 87 -2.44 -5.54 -4.30
N PHE A 88 -2.82 -4.26 -4.28
CA PHE A 88 -2.48 -3.31 -5.35
C PHE A 88 -0.97 -3.14 -5.56
N ASN A 89 -0.14 -3.30 -4.53
CA ASN A 89 1.31 -3.33 -4.69
C ASN A 89 1.82 -4.53 -5.50
N GLN A 90 1.02 -5.60 -5.64
CA GLN A 90 1.33 -6.74 -6.49
C GLN A 90 0.70 -6.60 -7.88
N LEU A 91 -0.51 -6.07 -7.94
CA LEU A 91 -1.30 -5.95 -9.17
C LEU A 91 -0.79 -4.87 -10.12
N VAL A 92 -0.27 -3.76 -9.58
CA VAL A 92 0.15 -2.61 -10.38
C VAL A 92 1.59 -2.25 -10.05
N PRO A 93 2.51 -2.29 -11.04
CA PRO A 93 3.87 -1.80 -10.86
C PRO A 93 3.87 -0.30 -10.51
N ASP A 94 4.80 0.10 -9.64
CA ASP A 94 5.03 1.51 -9.30
C ASP A 94 3.78 2.30 -8.90
N ILE A 95 2.88 1.65 -8.13
CA ILE A 95 1.68 2.30 -7.61
C ILE A 95 2.03 3.25 -6.45
N CYS A 96 1.41 4.42 -6.46
CA CYS A 96 1.45 5.40 -5.37
C CYS A 96 0.07 5.48 -4.73
N ILE A 97 -0.03 5.22 -3.43
CA ILE A 97 -1.29 5.08 -2.72
C ILE A 97 -1.59 6.34 -1.92
N VAL A 98 -2.80 6.89 -2.08
CA VAL A 98 -3.28 8.00 -1.25
C VAL A 98 -3.74 7.46 0.10
N ALA A 99 -3.12 7.96 1.18
CA ALA A 99 -3.36 7.48 2.54
C ALA A 99 -3.51 8.63 3.54
N LYS A 100 -4.07 8.31 4.71
CA LYS A 100 -4.20 9.28 5.80
C LYS A 100 -2.85 9.63 6.40
N GLN A 101 -2.60 10.92 6.63
CA GLN A 101 -1.37 11.41 7.26
C GLN A 101 -1.18 10.86 8.68
N GLU A 102 -2.26 10.60 9.41
CA GLU A 102 -2.23 10.06 10.77
C GLU A 102 -1.56 8.69 10.86
N LEU A 103 -1.55 7.92 9.76
CA LEU A 103 -0.86 6.63 9.71
C LEU A 103 0.65 6.74 9.96
N ARG A 104 1.25 7.92 9.75
CA ARG A 104 2.66 8.18 10.10
C ARG A 104 2.94 8.11 11.59
N LYS A 105 1.91 8.26 12.43
CA LYS A 105 2.04 8.20 13.90
C LYS A 105 2.13 6.78 14.44
N ILE A 106 1.81 5.77 13.62
CA ILE A 106 1.88 4.37 14.02
C ILE A 106 3.35 3.94 14.08
N PRO A 107 3.87 3.49 15.24
CA PRO A 107 5.24 3.05 15.36
C PRO A 107 5.60 1.98 14.32
N VAL A 108 6.84 2.00 13.82
CA VAL A 108 7.36 1.13 12.76
C VAL A 108 6.65 1.34 11.42
N PHE A 109 5.31 1.21 11.38
CA PHE A 109 4.51 1.36 10.17
C PHE A 109 4.57 2.79 9.59
N GLY A 110 4.47 3.81 10.45
CA GLY A 110 4.58 5.21 10.02
C GLY A 110 5.96 5.54 9.45
N TRP A 111 6.99 4.93 10.00
CA TRP A 111 8.34 5.05 9.44
C TRP A 111 8.43 4.42 8.05
N PHE A 112 7.84 3.24 7.87
CA PHE A 112 7.69 2.58 6.58
C PHE A 112 6.97 3.45 5.55
N LEU A 113 5.83 4.05 5.96
CA LEU A 113 5.04 4.93 5.09
C LEU A 113 5.79 6.17 4.62
N GLY A 114 6.68 6.71 5.47
CA GLY A 114 7.53 7.85 5.11
C GLY A 114 8.54 7.56 4.00
N HIS A 115 8.80 6.29 3.71
CA HIS A 115 9.77 5.84 2.70
C HIS A 115 9.12 5.07 1.53
N ALA A 116 7.82 4.78 1.63
CA ALA A 116 7.04 4.19 0.55
C ALA A 116 6.51 5.28 -0.42
N PRO A 117 6.25 4.96 -1.68
CA PRO A 117 5.62 5.88 -2.62
C PRO A 117 4.14 6.07 -2.23
N MET A 118 3.88 7.03 -1.35
CA MET A 118 2.55 7.32 -0.84
C MET A 118 2.29 8.82 -0.80
N ILE A 119 1.07 9.21 -1.14
CA ILE A 119 0.57 10.57 -0.97
C ILE A 119 -0.19 10.63 0.35
N LEU A 120 0.37 11.36 1.31
CA LEU A 120 -0.24 11.49 2.63
C LEU A 120 -1.10 12.75 2.69
N ILE A 121 -2.37 12.57 2.99
CA ILE A 121 -3.36 13.66 3.06
C ILE A 121 -3.82 13.91 4.50
N ASP A 122 -3.74 15.17 4.92
CA ASP A 122 -4.44 15.66 6.11
C ASP A 122 -5.86 16.06 5.71
N ARG A 123 -6.83 15.24 6.04
CA ARG A 123 -8.23 15.48 5.66
C ARG A 123 -8.87 16.65 6.41
N SER A 124 -8.32 17.08 7.52
CA SER A 124 -8.79 18.26 8.26
C SER A 124 -8.52 19.56 7.52
N GLY A 125 -7.56 19.55 6.59
CA GLY A 125 -7.13 20.74 5.84
C GLY A 125 -8.07 21.19 4.71
N GLY A 126 -9.20 20.50 4.48
CA GLY A 126 -10.22 20.88 3.49
C GLY A 126 -9.64 21.08 2.08
N GLY A 127 -10.02 22.18 1.43
CA GLY A 127 -9.60 22.46 0.04
C GLY A 127 -8.07 22.58 -0.16
N ARG A 128 -7.34 23.05 0.85
CA ARG A 128 -5.87 23.13 0.77
C ARG A 128 -5.23 21.75 0.76
N ALA A 129 -5.72 20.83 1.57
CA ALA A 129 -5.24 19.46 1.57
C ALA A 129 -5.52 18.75 0.24
N MET A 130 -6.70 19.00 -0.35
CA MET A 130 -7.05 18.48 -1.67
C MET A 130 -6.11 19.03 -2.76
N ALA A 131 -5.84 20.35 -2.76
CA ALA A 131 -4.91 20.95 -3.72
C ALA A 131 -3.49 20.39 -3.59
N ALA A 132 -3.02 20.19 -2.35
CA ALA A 132 -1.71 19.58 -2.08
C ALA A 132 -1.67 18.12 -2.59
N MET A 133 -2.70 17.32 -2.34
CA MET A 133 -2.83 15.95 -2.83
C MET A 133 -2.79 15.90 -4.37
N ILE A 134 -3.53 16.78 -5.04
CA ILE A 134 -3.55 16.84 -6.51
C ILE A 134 -2.16 17.21 -7.05
N SER A 135 -1.50 18.19 -6.42
CA SER A 135 -0.13 18.59 -6.80
C SER A 135 0.85 17.43 -6.66
N GLU A 136 0.78 16.68 -5.56
CA GLU A 136 1.63 15.51 -5.34
C GLU A 136 1.33 14.40 -6.36
N ALA A 137 0.03 14.11 -6.58
CA ALA A 137 -0.40 13.10 -7.56
C ALA A 137 0.13 13.42 -8.97
N ARG A 138 0.07 14.70 -9.40
CA ARG A 138 0.64 15.12 -10.69
C ARG A 138 2.15 14.87 -10.76
N ARG A 139 2.89 15.12 -9.67
CA ARG A 139 4.34 14.83 -9.61
C ARG A 139 4.63 13.35 -9.73
N GLU A 140 3.85 12.51 -9.07
CA GLU A 140 4.03 11.06 -9.13
C GLU A 140 3.66 10.49 -10.50
N VAL A 141 2.60 10.98 -11.12
CA VAL A 141 2.24 10.63 -12.51
C VAL A 141 3.34 11.05 -13.49
N ALA A 142 3.92 12.25 -13.34
CA ALA A 142 5.03 12.70 -14.16
C ALA A 142 6.31 11.85 -13.99
N ARG A 143 6.42 11.12 -12.87
CA ARG A 143 7.48 10.11 -12.61
C ARG A 143 7.15 8.72 -13.15
N GLY A 144 6.05 8.57 -13.87
CA GLY A 144 5.58 7.29 -14.43
C GLY A 144 4.83 6.41 -13.45
N ARG A 145 4.30 6.94 -12.34
CA ARG A 145 3.60 6.16 -11.31
C ARG A 145 2.09 6.26 -11.45
N SER A 146 1.43 5.13 -11.31
CA SER A 146 -0.02 5.07 -11.16
C SER A 146 -0.44 5.48 -9.75
N ILE A 147 -1.65 6.01 -9.62
CA ILE A 147 -2.19 6.47 -8.34
C ILE A 147 -3.35 5.57 -7.92
N LEU A 148 -3.37 5.12 -6.67
CA LEU A 148 -4.53 4.46 -6.07
C LEU A 148 -5.25 5.40 -5.11
N ILE A 149 -6.55 5.58 -5.31
CA ILE A 149 -7.41 6.41 -4.47
C ILE A 149 -8.59 5.57 -3.97
N PHE A 150 -8.88 5.72 -2.68
CA PHE A 150 -10.09 5.22 -2.04
C PHE A 150 -11.03 6.41 -1.80
N PRO A 151 -12.04 6.66 -2.68
CA PRO A 151 -12.83 7.89 -2.64
C PRO A 151 -13.69 8.02 -1.39
N GLU A 152 -14.10 6.91 -0.77
CA GLU A 152 -14.85 6.89 0.50
C GLU A 152 -14.04 7.50 1.64
N GLY A 153 -12.73 7.50 1.51
CA GLY A 153 -11.82 8.06 2.51
C GLY A 153 -11.74 7.30 3.83
N THR A 154 -12.58 6.33 4.04
CA THR A 154 -12.60 5.43 5.21
C THR A 154 -13.09 4.06 4.75
N ARG A 155 -12.83 3.03 5.55
CA ARG A 155 -13.31 1.69 5.25
C ARG A 155 -14.84 1.70 5.34
N GLY A 156 -15.51 1.23 4.29
CA GLY A 156 -16.94 1.01 4.28
C GLY A 156 -17.32 -0.03 5.35
N HIS A 157 -18.47 0.14 5.98
CA HIS A 157 -19.08 -0.94 6.73
C HIS A 157 -19.70 -1.90 5.72
N ALA A 158 -19.25 -3.16 5.75
CA ALA A 158 -19.90 -4.24 5.04
C ALA A 158 -21.23 -4.58 5.72
#